data_a9dacae998104b5437b74cbda5f54855
#
_entry.id   a9dacae998104b5437b74cbda5f54855
#
_cell.length_a   1.000
_cell.length_b   1.000
_cell.length_c   1.000
_cell.angle_alpha   90.00
_cell.angle_beta   90.00
_cell.angle_gamma   90.00
#
_symmetry.space_group_name_H-M   'P 1'
#
loop_
_entity.id
_entity.type
_entity.pdbx_description
1 polymer ?
#
loop_
_entity_poly.entity_id
_entity_poly.type
_entity_poly.pdbx_seq_one_letter_code
_entity_poly.pdbx_strand_id
1 'polypeptide(L)'
;IVMLILAGVIVSTLTGNSGITSNARLSKIMNELSKYKEEVELYKANKIVENEGFLGESLFAGKDSINYNIKSDEETGNIKSIIPNITDEYINILQIIKGELLIKSKDKKQIKAAQLVGIQVNPYDITDDGELLSSNGNLLLMDETGTLTLPDTIKKIGYGAFSGVEGLKTIIIPGSVKEIAENAFSNNKTLETVILNEGIEIIGGSAFSQCDNLVNVQLPSTIKKIKNNAFYYCINLKNINIPLGVEEISAYTFCGCRKLEKIIIPEGVECLNYASFTDCPNLSNIKLPSTLLKIDTRAFSNCISLNDIELTNNETFKIENGILLSKNTSDIIFIFPNYIKQKDNFEIPEGTKYFNISLAKYINLKKIKIPSTLKELNASLLPSSIEEVELNLNNDVLENDKENKIVYMKKTNELCMCYSKEKTINIKEGIVALNAYSFNQATSAEYIILPDSINYIKNQAFTNVNTVKEIKIGKNVSKIEPCFKYWNYNGIVTIDSENKNYMIEDNTLYTKDKKTLVRVLKNIHETYSVKKGVEVIGESAFMVQSNINRIVIPDTVKEIKNNAFSYCVNIDEIEIPNSVNSLGRSLFVDCRKLNKVTLKKKEQFIQNAPWGAPKGMKIVNWI
;
A
#
# COMPACT_ATOMS: atom_id res chain seq x y z
N ILE A 1 -26.43 1.28 49.99
CA ILE A 1 -25.56 0.34 50.74
C ILE A 1 -24.91 -0.65 49.75
N VAL A 2 -25.61 -1.15 48.77
CA VAL A 2 -25.03 -2.08 47.75
C VAL A 2 -23.98 -1.40 46.89
N MET A 3 -24.13 -0.11 46.53
CA MET A 3 -23.14 0.65 45.77
C MET A 3 -21.84 0.95 46.55
N LEU A 4 -21.92 1.15 47.83
CA LEU A 4 -20.74 1.37 48.71
C LEU A 4 -19.88 0.11 48.84
N ILE A 5 -20.49 -1.08 48.80
CA ILE A 5 -19.77 -2.36 48.89
C ILE A 5 -19.03 -2.66 47.55
N LEU A 6 -19.63 -2.33 46.41
CA LEU A 6 -18.96 -2.50 45.10
C LEU A 6 -17.76 -1.54 44.95
N ALA A 7 -17.85 -0.29 45.40
CA ALA A 7 -16.74 0.66 45.44
C ALA A 7 -15.59 0.18 46.36
N GLY A 8 -15.91 -0.43 47.51
CA GLY A 8 -14.92 -0.98 48.45
C GLY A 8 -14.18 -2.21 47.89
N VAL A 9 -14.86 -3.08 47.15
CA VAL A 9 -14.26 -4.31 46.56
C VAL A 9 -13.35 -3.96 45.38
N ILE A 10 -13.70 -2.94 44.59
CA ILE A 10 -12.85 -2.50 43.47
C ILE A 10 -11.55 -1.86 43.96
N VAL A 11 -11.58 -1.18 45.11
CA VAL A 11 -10.37 -0.57 45.70
C VAL A 11 -9.38 -1.62 46.22
N SER A 12 -9.86 -2.79 46.68
CA SER A 12 -8.98 -3.85 47.21
C SER A 12 -8.24 -4.68 46.13
N THR A 13 -8.71 -4.70 44.89
CA THR A 13 -8.07 -5.44 43.79
C THR A 13 -7.03 -4.63 43.01
N LEU A 14 -6.87 -3.34 43.30
CA LEU A 14 -5.94 -2.43 42.65
C LEU A 14 -4.63 -2.17 43.43
N THR A 15 -4.33 -2.97 44.44
CA THR A 15 -3.11 -2.84 45.25
C THR A 15 -1.91 -3.56 44.60
N GLY A 16 -1.45 -3.07 43.45
CA GLY A 16 -0.08 -3.28 42.95
C GLY A 16 0.73 -2.01 43.25
N ASN A 17 1.93 -2.17 43.72
CA ASN A 17 2.94 -1.26 44.28
C ASN A 17 3.17 0.15 43.68
N SER A 18 2.12 0.91 43.36
CA SER A 18 2.20 2.33 42.94
C SER A 18 1.34 3.21 43.88
N GLY A 19 1.99 3.73 44.86
CA GLY A 19 1.67 4.86 45.73
C GLY A 19 0.21 5.07 46.17
N ILE A 20 -0.07 4.96 47.45
CA ILE A 20 -1.31 5.35 48.17
C ILE A 20 -1.92 6.66 47.66
N THR A 21 -1.10 7.63 47.26
CA THR A 21 -1.51 8.93 46.70
C THR A 21 -2.20 8.86 45.33
N SER A 22 -1.85 7.88 44.49
CA SER A 22 -2.47 7.69 43.17
C SER A 22 -3.89 7.13 43.25
N ASN A 23 -4.12 6.22 44.19
CA ASN A 23 -5.43 5.59 44.41
C ASN A 23 -6.39 6.56 45.15
N ALA A 24 -5.87 7.39 46.06
CA ALA A 24 -6.67 8.43 46.74
C ALA A 24 -7.20 9.48 45.75
N ARG A 25 -6.36 9.90 44.75
CA ARG A 25 -6.79 10.83 43.71
C ARG A 25 -7.85 10.21 42.80
N LEU A 26 -7.69 8.95 42.38
CA LEU A 26 -8.68 8.25 41.57
C LEU A 26 -10.03 8.13 42.31
N SER A 27 -10.00 7.73 43.57
CA SER A 27 -11.21 7.63 44.40
C SER A 27 -11.93 8.99 44.59
N LYS A 28 -11.16 10.08 44.73
CA LYS A 28 -11.75 11.43 44.80
C LYS A 28 -12.47 11.79 43.52
N ILE A 29 -11.82 11.58 42.36
CA ILE A 29 -12.41 11.83 41.03
C ILE A 29 -13.68 10.97 40.84
N MET A 30 -13.64 9.69 41.19
CA MET A 30 -14.80 8.80 41.11
C MET A 30 -15.99 9.31 41.93
N ASN A 31 -15.74 9.74 43.16
CA ASN A 31 -16.80 10.26 44.03
C ASN A 31 -17.44 11.54 43.47
N GLU A 32 -16.63 12.46 42.94
CA GLU A 32 -17.14 13.69 42.33
C GLU A 32 -17.97 13.39 41.06
N LEU A 33 -17.45 12.54 40.17
CA LEU A 33 -18.14 12.14 38.95
C LEU A 33 -19.45 11.37 39.22
N SER A 34 -19.46 10.48 40.23
CA SER A 34 -20.69 9.78 40.65
C SER A 34 -21.77 10.75 41.13
N LYS A 35 -21.37 11.76 41.90
CA LYS A 35 -22.29 12.80 42.38
C LYS A 35 -22.89 13.59 41.20
N TYR A 36 -22.08 14.00 40.24
CA TYR A 36 -22.57 14.73 39.07
C TYR A 36 -23.51 13.87 38.22
N LYS A 37 -23.23 12.57 38.09
CA LYS A 37 -24.13 11.64 37.42
C LYS A 37 -25.49 11.54 38.14
N GLU A 38 -25.48 11.44 39.47
CA GLU A 38 -26.72 11.42 40.25
C GLU A 38 -27.52 12.72 40.09
N GLU A 39 -26.89 13.89 40.04
CA GLU A 39 -27.55 15.18 39.80
C GLU A 39 -28.21 15.23 38.40
N VAL A 40 -27.60 14.68 37.37
CA VAL A 40 -28.17 14.56 36.01
C VAL A 40 -29.40 13.63 36.02
N GLU A 41 -29.28 12.46 36.65
CA GLU A 41 -30.41 11.53 36.74
C GLU A 41 -31.59 12.10 37.54
N LEU A 42 -31.31 12.83 38.63
CA LEU A 42 -32.31 13.54 39.39
C LEU A 42 -33.00 14.62 38.55
N TYR A 43 -32.24 15.41 37.80
CA TYR A 43 -32.80 16.40 36.88
C TYR A 43 -33.71 15.77 35.82
N LYS A 44 -33.31 14.64 35.21
CA LYS A 44 -34.16 13.89 34.30
C LYS A 44 -35.44 13.42 34.94
N ALA A 45 -35.34 12.83 36.15
CA ALA A 45 -36.50 12.34 36.89
C ALA A 45 -37.50 13.49 37.22
N ASN A 46 -37.01 14.64 37.65
CA ASN A 46 -37.83 15.81 37.94
C ASN A 46 -38.53 16.32 36.67
N LYS A 47 -37.82 16.37 35.51
CA LYS A 47 -38.41 16.80 34.27
C LYS A 47 -39.46 15.82 33.71
N ILE A 48 -39.31 14.53 33.97
CA ILE A 48 -40.34 13.52 33.63
C ILE A 48 -41.61 13.78 34.43
N VAL A 49 -41.47 14.08 35.74
CA VAL A 49 -42.60 14.38 36.59
C VAL A 49 -43.30 15.69 36.17
N GLU A 50 -42.53 16.76 35.86
CA GLU A 50 -43.05 18.04 35.40
C GLU A 50 -43.83 17.96 34.07
N ASN A 51 -43.48 17.03 33.17
CA ASN A 51 -44.03 16.90 31.83
C ASN A 51 -45.01 15.71 31.66
N GLU A 52 -45.66 15.26 32.74
CA GLU A 52 -46.73 14.23 32.75
C GLU A 52 -46.36 12.94 31.97
N GLY A 53 -45.11 12.46 32.13
CA GLY A 53 -44.73 11.12 31.63
C GLY A 53 -44.16 11.08 30.19
N PHE A 54 -43.82 12.18 29.58
CA PHE A 54 -43.06 12.17 28.32
C PHE A 54 -41.62 11.74 28.55
N LEU A 55 -41.31 10.56 28.07
CA LEU A 55 -40.02 9.90 28.23
C LEU A 55 -38.95 10.43 27.25
N GLY A 56 -37.74 10.64 27.77
CA GLY A 56 -36.49 10.45 27.12
C GLY A 56 -35.97 11.55 26.19
N GLU A 57 -35.79 11.26 24.96
CA GLU A 57 -35.10 12.11 23.99
C GLU A 57 -35.73 13.50 23.77
N SER A 58 -37.04 13.64 23.94
CA SER A 58 -37.76 14.90 23.76
C SER A 58 -37.47 15.97 24.83
N LEU A 59 -37.03 15.60 26.03
CA LEU A 59 -36.68 16.55 27.10
C LEU A 59 -35.44 17.38 26.77
N PHE A 60 -34.59 16.83 25.95
CA PHE A 60 -33.35 17.47 25.48
C PHE A 60 -33.38 17.80 23.98
N ALA A 61 -34.42 17.39 23.24
CA ALA A 61 -34.55 17.49 21.79
C ALA A 61 -35.10 18.81 21.27
N GLY A 62 -35.59 19.69 22.12
CA GLY A 62 -36.24 20.93 21.72
C GLY A 62 -35.31 22.09 21.34
N LYS A 63 -34.03 21.99 21.64
CA LYS A 63 -33.02 23.00 21.28
C LYS A 63 -31.71 22.29 21.08
N ASP A 64 -31.31 22.20 19.83
CA ASP A 64 -30.04 21.68 19.35
C ASP A 64 -29.42 20.60 20.25
N SER A 65 -29.70 19.42 19.89
CA SER A 65 -29.41 18.13 20.54
C SER A 65 -27.98 17.96 21.06
N ILE A 66 -27.24 19.03 21.40
CA ILE A 66 -25.82 18.91 21.30
C ILE A 66 -25.14 20.02 22.06
N ASN A 67 -24.14 19.75 22.75
CA ASN A 67 -23.20 20.67 23.34
C ASN A 67 -23.82 21.78 24.18
N TYR A 68 -24.20 21.41 25.37
CA TYR A 68 -24.09 22.39 26.42
C TYR A 68 -22.60 22.68 26.64
N ASN A 69 -22.04 23.45 25.72
CA ASN A 69 -20.66 23.92 25.82
C ASN A 69 -20.63 25.13 26.75
N ILE A 70 -19.99 24.98 27.84
CA ILE A 70 -20.12 25.69 29.07
C ILE A 70 -19.34 27.01 29.11
N LYS A 71 -19.25 27.73 28.02
CA LYS A 71 -18.54 29.02 28.02
C LYS A 71 -19.40 30.28 27.97
N SER A 72 -20.72 30.19 27.93
CA SER A 72 -21.55 31.37 27.91
C SER A 72 -22.66 31.32 28.95
N ASP A 73 -22.87 32.39 29.68
CA ASP A 73 -23.96 32.64 30.60
C ASP A 73 -25.34 32.82 29.92
N GLU A 74 -25.47 32.37 28.68
CA GLU A 74 -26.71 32.45 27.91
C GLU A 74 -27.66 31.29 28.25
N GLU A 75 -28.92 31.64 28.49
CA GLU A 75 -30.02 30.93 29.13
C GLU A 75 -30.37 29.51 28.72
N THR A 76 -29.63 28.84 27.87
CA THR A 76 -30.09 27.58 27.23
C THR A 76 -29.08 26.45 27.16
N GLY A 77 -28.00 26.49 27.91
CA GLY A 77 -27.00 25.45 27.80
C GLY A 77 -26.01 25.32 28.94
N ASN A 78 -26.28 25.93 30.08
CA ASN A 78 -25.35 25.91 31.19
C ASN A 78 -25.50 24.62 32.00
N ILE A 79 -24.46 23.77 32.02
CA ILE A 79 -24.42 22.55 32.85
C ILE A 79 -24.68 22.87 34.32
N LYS A 80 -24.39 24.09 34.82
CA LYS A 80 -24.70 24.56 36.17
C LYS A 80 -26.20 24.58 36.46
N SER A 81 -27.07 24.70 35.44
CA SER A 81 -28.52 24.58 35.66
C SER A 81 -28.96 23.15 35.95
N ILE A 82 -28.16 22.17 35.57
CA ILE A 82 -28.41 20.75 35.76
C ILE A 82 -27.57 20.20 36.92
N ILE A 83 -26.30 20.65 37.01
CA ILE A 83 -25.35 20.29 38.07
C ILE A 83 -24.93 21.58 38.80
N PRO A 84 -25.74 22.10 39.74
CA PRO A 84 -25.48 23.38 40.38
C PRO A 84 -24.16 23.49 41.15
N ASN A 85 -23.65 22.37 41.64
CA ASN A 85 -22.44 22.27 42.44
C ASN A 85 -21.22 21.80 41.67
N ILE A 86 -21.24 21.86 40.31
CA ILE A 86 -20.09 21.48 39.49
C ILE A 86 -18.90 22.40 39.76
N THR A 87 -17.73 21.81 40.00
CA THR A 87 -16.49 22.57 40.24
C THR A 87 -15.87 23.04 38.93
N ASP A 88 -15.03 24.10 39.01
CA ASP A 88 -14.35 24.66 37.86
C ASP A 88 -13.43 23.65 37.15
N GLU A 89 -12.94 22.62 37.86
CA GLU A 89 -12.13 21.54 37.28
C GLU A 89 -12.96 20.72 36.30
N TYR A 90 -14.25 20.49 36.55
CA TYR A 90 -15.11 19.62 35.75
C TYR A 90 -16.01 20.36 34.78
N ILE A 91 -16.26 21.66 34.99
CA ILE A 91 -17.16 22.46 34.14
C ILE A 91 -16.74 22.50 32.67
N ASN A 92 -15.43 22.43 32.40
CA ASN A 92 -14.87 22.48 31.06
C ASN A 92 -14.68 21.09 30.42
N ILE A 93 -14.88 20.00 31.17
CA ILE A 93 -14.64 18.65 30.71
C ILE A 93 -15.88 17.75 30.74
N LEU A 94 -16.98 18.17 31.37
CA LEU A 94 -18.24 17.45 31.36
C LEU A 94 -19.21 18.06 30.33
N GLN A 95 -19.97 17.20 29.69
CA GLN A 95 -21.01 17.57 28.73
C GLN A 95 -22.24 16.71 28.95
N ILE A 96 -23.42 17.21 28.61
CA ILE A 96 -24.66 16.43 28.60
C ILE A 96 -25.13 16.37 27.14
N ILE A 97 -25.18 15.16 26.58
CA ILE A 97 -25.62 14.91 25.19
C ILE A 97 -26.78 13.93 25.24
N LYS A 98 -27.92 14.27 24.64
CA LYS A 98 -29.14 13.45 24.70
C LYS A 98 -29.51 12.96 26.10
N GLY A 99 -29.26 13.79 27.10
CA GLY A 99 -29.54 13.47 28.49
C GLY A 99 -28.51 12.58 29.19
N GLU A 100 -27.47 12.16 28.52
CA GLU A 100 -26.38 11.38 29.12
C GLU A 100 -25.20 12.28 29.47
N LEU A 101 -24.62 12.07 30.67
CA LEU A 101 -23.41 12.76 31.11
C LEU A 101 -22.20 12.12 30.47
N LEU A 102 -21.39 12.94 29.79
CA LEU A 102 -20.16 12.53 29.14
C LEU A 102 -18.98 13.33 29.67
N ILE A 103 -17.79 12.74 29.62
CA ILE A 103 -16.54 13.42 29.94
C ILE A 103 -15.67 13.63 28.69
N LYS A 104 -15.17 14.86 28.51
CA LYS A 104 -14.15 15.23 27.53
C LYS A 104 -12.87 15.55 28.29
N SER A 105 -11.99 14.58 28.46
CA SER A 105 -10.72 14.76 29.18
C SER A 105 -9.58 14.04 28.50
N LYS A 106 -8.35 14.61 28.59
CA LYS A 106 -7.10 13.98 28.23
C LYS A 106 -6.38 13.35 29.44
N ASP A 107 -6.84 13.59 30.66
CA ASP A 107 -6.28 12.97 31.87
C ASP A 107 -6.75 11.51 31.98
N LYS A 108 -5.77 10.59 31.84
CA LYS A 108 -6.03 9.14 31.93
C LYS A 108 -6.74 8.71 33.23
N LYS A 109 -6.53 9.43 34.33
CA LYS A 109 -7.19 9.13 35.61
C LYS A 109 -8.66 9.57 35.63
N GLN A 110 -8.96 10.76 35.05
CA GLN A 110 -10.34 11.21 34.88
C GLN A 110 -11.12 10.29 33.92
N ILE A 111 -10.52 9.89 32.78
CA ILE A 111 -11.12 8.93 31.86
C ILE A 111 -11.39 7.59 32.55
N LYS A 112 -10.40 7.05 33.27
CA LYS A 112 -10.55 5.78 34.00
C LYS A 112 -11.60 5.87 35.07
N ALA A 113 -11.64 6.98 35.84
CA ALA A 113 -12.65 7.21 36.88
C ALA A 113 -14.06 7.27 36.26
N ALA A 114 -14.24 8.02 35.19
CA ALA A 114 -15.51 8.14 34.47
C ALA A 114 -16.02 6.75 34.00
N GLN A 115 -15.16 5.95 33.36
CA GLN A 115 -15.50 4.58 32.95
C GLN A 115 -15.92 3.69 34.13
N LEU A 116 -15.25 3.80 35.28
CA LEU A 116 -15.56 3.01 36.48
C LEU A 116 -16.89 3.37 37.09
N VAL A 117 -17.34 4.64 37.01
CA VAL A 117 -18.64 5.09 37.50
C VAL A 117 -19.73 5.07 36.41
N GLY A 118 -19.41 4.55 35.23
CA GLY A 118 -20.34 4.42 34.10
C GLY A 118 -20.75 5.77 33.49
N ILE A 119 -19.85 6.77 33.52
CA ILE A 119 -19.93 7.97 32.71
C ILE A 119 -19.18 7.71 31.41
N GLN A 120 -19.83 8.01 30.31
CA GLN A 120 -19.25 7.75 29.01
C GLN A 120 -18.21 8.82 28.66
N VAL A 121 -17.16 8.41 27.97
CA VAL A 121 -16.17 9.35 27.43
C VAL A 121 -16.76 9.96 26.15
N ASN A 122 -16.72 11.31 26.03
CA ASN A 122 -17.20 11.97 24.81
C ASN A 122 -16.49 11.36 23.59
N PRO A 123 -17.23 10.82 22.61
CA PRO A 123 -16.65 10.16 21.46
C PRO A 123 -15.89 11.12 20.53
N TYR A 124 -16.10 12.42 20.69
CA TYR A 124 -15.46 13.43 19.86
C TYR A 124 -14.40 14.22 20.61
N ASP A 125 -13.17 14.17 20.11
CA ASP A 125 -12.12 15.13 20.48
C ASP A 125 -12.13 16.26 19.44
N ILE A 126 -12.83 17.37 19.75
CA ILE A 126 -13.01 18.53 18.88
C ILE A 126 -12.18 19.68 19.43
N THR A 127 -11.40 20.34 18.59
CA THR A 127 -10.66 21.57 18.93
C THR A 127 -11.60 22.77 19.04
N ASP A 128 -11.13 23.88 19.60
CA ASP A 128 -11.94 25.12 19.76
C ASP A 128 -12.39 25.72 18.41
N ASP A 129 -11.65 25.45 17.32
CA ASP A 129 -11.98 25.87 15.96
C ASP A 129 -12.82 24.83 15.17
N GLY A 130 -13.28 23.77 15.85
CA GLY A 130 -14.20 22.78 15.29
C GLY A 130 -13.55 21.65 14.51
N GLU A 131 -12.23 21.41 14.65
CA GLU A 131 -11.59 20.23 14.07
C GLU A 131 -11.82 18.99 14.94
N LEU A 132 -12.42 17.96 14.38
CA LEU A 132 -12.60 16.66 15.01
C LEU A 132 -11.31 15.86 14.89
N LEU A 133 -10.64 15.63 16.01
CA LEU A 133 -9.34 14.94 16.05
C LEU A 133 -9.47 13.43 16.17
N SER A 134 -10.47 12.93 16.90
CA SER A 134 -10.66 11.51 17.15
C SER A 134 -12.09 11.19 17.55
N SER A 135 -12.59 10.07 17.08
CA SER A 135 -13.87 9.51 17.54
C SER A 135 -13.73 8.65 18.80
N ASN A 136 -12.50 8.44 19.30
CA ASN A 136 -12.17 7.57 20.45
C ASN A 136 -12.77 6.15 20.38
N GLY A 137 -13.20 5.69 19.18
CA GLY A 137 -13.80 4.37 18.99
C GLY A 137 -15.18 4.18 19.60
N ASN A 138 -15.76 5.23 20.21
CA ASN A 138 -17.07 5.14 20.84
C ASN A 138 -18.19 5.53 19.85
N LEU A 139 -19.02 4.57 19.53
CA LEU A 139 -20.10 4.67 18.55
C LEU A 139 -21.44 5.17 19.16
N LEU A 140 -21.39 5.85 20.29
CA LEU A 140 -22.54 6.29 21.07
C LEU A 140 -23.54 7.18 20.34
N LEU A 141 -23.17 7.73 19.21
CA LEU A 141 -24.01 8.59 18.39
C LEU A 141 -24.46 7.92 17.09
N MET A 142 -24.12 6.66 16.89
CA MET A 142 -24.74 5.87 15.82
C MET A 142 -26.14 5.45 16.27
N ASP A 143 -27.05 5.48 15.34
CA ASP A 143 -28.36 4.85 15.53
C ASP A 143 -28.27 3.32 15.43
N GLU A 144 -29.38 2.65 15.69
CA GLU A 144 -29.48 1.19 15.64
C GLU A 144 -29.15 0.59 14.24
N THR A 145 -29.20 1.43 13.19
CA THR A 145 -28.88 1.02 11.82
C THR A 145 -27.39 1.10 11.51
N GLY A 146 -26.59 1.69 12.39
CA GLY A 146 -25.18 1.99 12.16
C GLY A 146 -24.95 3.29 11.40
N THR A 147 -25.93 4.21 11.42
CA THR A 147 -25.81 5.53 10.79
C THR A 147 -25.30 6.56 11.80
N LEU A 148 -24.28 7.31 11.38
CA LEU A 148 -23.72 8.44 12.11
C LEU A 148 -23.93 9.73 11.31
N THR A 149 -24.64 10.68 11.93
CA THR A 149 -24.77 12.05 11.40
C THR A 149 -23.89 12.98 12.23
N LEU A 150 -22.93 13.63 11.58
CA LEU A 150 -22.06 14.60 12.26
C LEU A 150 -22.79 15.94 12.40
N PRO A 151 -22.62 16.65 13.56
CA PRO A 151 -23.26 17.94 13.79
C PRO A 151 -22.58 19.08 13.01
N ASP A 152 -23.33 20.14 12.73
CA ASP A 152 -22.86 21.35 12.01
C ASP A 152 -21.78 22.16 12.75
N THR A 153 -21.56 21.85 14.02
CA THR A 153 -20.46 22.44 14.83
C THR A 153 -19.08 21.98 14.35
N ILE A 154 -19.00 20.82 13.68
CA ILE A 154 -17.74 20.33 13.12
C ILE A 154 -17.43 21.09 11.83
N LYS A 155 -16.23 21.67 11.77
CA LYS A 155 -15.74 22.45 10.61
C LYS A 155 -14.72 21.71 9.79
N LYS A 156 -14.01 20.75 10.38
CA LYS A 156 -12.98 19.91 9.76
C LYS A 156 -12.95 18.53 10.43
N ILE A 157 -12.71 17.49 9.65
CA ILE A 157 -12.47 16.14 10.16
C ILE A 157 -10.96 15.90 10.08
N GLY A 158 -10.34 15.68 11.23
CA GLY A 158 -8.91 15.56 11.38
C GLY A 158 -8.33 14.24 10.86
N TYR A 159 -7.01 14.15 10.89
CA TYR A 159 -6.24 12.97 10.47
C TYR A 159 -6.71 11.71 11.23
N GLY A 160 -7.13 10.69 10.49
CA GLY A 160 -7.50 9.39 11.04
C GLY A 160 -8.67 9.39 12.04
N ALA A 161 -9.46 10.47 12.12
CA ALA A 161 -10.47 10.68 13.15
C ALA A 161 -11.48 9.54 13.33
N PHE A 162 -11.84 8.85 12.26
CA PHE A 162 -12.73 7.69 12.25
C PHE A 162 -12.07 6.45 11.61
N SER A 163 -10.76 6.37 11.61
CA SER A 163 -10.07 5.22 10.99
C SER A 163 -10.39 3.92 11.74
N GLY A 164 -10.83 2.88 11.01
CA GLY A 164 -11.07 1.55 11.55
C GLY A 164 -12.24 1.44 12.55
N VAL A 165 -13.21 2.34 12.48
CA VAL A 165 -14.40 2.31 13.36
C VAL A 165 -15.29 1.13 12.98
N GLU A 166 -15.53 0.23 13.92
CA GLU A 166 -16.40 -0.94 13.74
C GLU A 166 -17.88 -0.56 13.83
N GLY A 167 -18.72 -1.22 13.03
CA GLY A 167 -20.18 -1.03 13.05
C GLY A 167 -20.69 0.19 12.29
N LEU A 168 -19.83 1.14 11.89
CA LEU A 168 -20.22 2.30 11.09
C LEU A 168 -20.61 1.87 9.69
N LYS A 169 -21.90 1.97 9.34
CA LYS A 169 -22.42 1.63 8.00
C LYS A 169 -22.69 2.84 7.15
N THR A 170 -23.22 3.89 7.74
CA THR A 170 -23.52 5.13 7.02
C THR A 170 -22.93 6.32 7.76
N ILE A 171 -22.26 7.21 7.04
CA ILE A 171 -21.80 8.50 7.56
C ILE A 171 -22.44 9.63 6.77
N ILE A 172 -23.01 10.60 7.49
CA ILE A 172 -23.54 11.84 6.92
C ILE A 172 -22.69 12.99 7.45
N ILE A 173 -22.01 13.70 6.53
CA ILE A 173 -21.09 14.78 6.87
C ILE A 173 -21.73 16.11 6.45
N PRO A 174 -21.91 17.05 7.38
CA PRO A 174 -22.56 18.33 7.11
C PRO A 174 -21.69 19.27 6.26
N GLY A 175 -22.32 20.21 5.59
CA GLY A 175 -21.64 21.20 4.75
C GLY A 175 -20.83 22.24 5.50
N SER A 176 -20.93 22.28 6.83
CA SER A 176 -20.04 23.05 7.70
C SER A 176 -18.58 22.54 7.65
N VAL A 177 -18.38 21.26 7.36
CA VAL A 177 -17.07 20.65 7.15
C VAL A 177 -16.52 21.10 5.80
N LYS A 178 -15.36 21.77 5.79
CA LYS A 178 -14.69 22.19 4.55
C LYS A 178 -13.70 21.16 4.02
N GLU A 179 -13.07 20.41 4.93
CA GLU A 179 -12.05 19.43 4.58
C GLU A 179 -12.22 18.15 5.42
N ILE A 180 -12.14 17.02 4.74
CA ILE A 180 -11.96 15.70 5.32
C ILE A 180 -10.46 15.39 5.21
N ALA A 181 -9.75 15.29 6.34
CA ALA A 181 -8.31 15.13 6.32
C ALA A 181 -7.85 13.72 5.88
N GLU A 182 -6.55 13.56 5.77
CA GLU A 182 -5.93 12.31 5.38
C GLU A 182 -6.28 11.16 6.34
N ASN A 183 -6.56 9.97 5.79
CA ASN A 183 -6.95 8.74 6.48
C ASN A 183 -8.21 8.85 7.36
N ALA A 184 -9.00 9.93 7.29
CA ALA A 184 -10.08 10.22 8.23
C ALA A 184 -11.05 9.05 8.46
N PHE A 185 -11.41 8.32 7.43
CA PHE A 185 -12.29 7.13 7.47
C PHE A 185 -11.61 5.87 6.91
N SER A 186 -10.28 5.82 6.87
CA SER A 186 -9.58 4.66 6.32
C SER A 186 -9.87 3.38 7.10
N ASN A 187 -9.84 2.22 6.43
CA ASN A 187 -10.06 0.89 7.04
C ASN A 187 -11.43 0.67 7.71
N ASN A 188 -12.46 1.45 7.40
CA ASN A 188 -13.82 1.19 7.87
C ASN A 188 -14.45 0.06 7.09
N LYS A 189 -14.26 -1.19 7.54
CA LYS A 189 -14.70 -2.39 6.82
C LYS A 189 -16.21 -2.58 6.77
N THR A 190 -16.97 -1.89 7.64
CA THR A 190 -18.43 -1.96 7.70
C THR A 190 -19.12 -0.80 6.99
N LEU A 191 -18.37 0.25 6.57
CA LEU A 191 -18.92 1.44 5.92
C LEU A 191 -19.46 1.11 4.53
N GLU A 192 -20.76 1.33 4.34
CA GLU A 192 -21.50 1.04 3.11
C GLU A 192 -21.86 2.31 2.34
N THR A 193 -22.17 3.39 3.07
CA THR A 193 -22.68 4.64 2.47
C THR A 193 -21.98 5.87 3.06
N VAL A 194 -21.58 6.78 2.18
CA VAL A 194 -21.01 8.09 2.51
C VAL A 194 -21.87 9.17 1.86
N ILE A 195 -22.40 10.09 2.66
CA ILE A 195 -23.18 11.24 2.20
C ILE A 195 -22.44 12.49 2.64
N LEU A 196 -21.95 13.25 1.65
CA LEU A 196 -21.28 14.53 1.85
C LEU A 196 -22.23 15.63 1.42
N ASN A 197 -22.52 16.59 2.32
CA ASN A 197 -23.41 17.70 2.01
C ASN A 197 -22.68 18.86 1.33
N GLU A 198 -23.44 19.72 0.64
CA GLU A 198 -22.90 20.90 -0.03
C GLU A 198 -22.12 21.79 0.95
N GLY A 199 -20.94 22.22 0.52
CA GLY A 199 -20.01 23.03 1.30
C GLY A 199 -18.67 22.34 1.58
N ILE A 200 -18.58 21.02 1.43
CA ILE A 200 -17.31 20.27 1.51
C ILE A 200 -16.54 20.50 0.22
N GLU A 201 -15.25 20.86 0.35
CA GLU A 201 -14.40 21.22 -0.79
C GLU A 201 -13.26 20.24 -1.05
N ILE A 202 -12.78 19.57 0.00
CA ILE A 202 -11.58 18.73 -0.09
C ILE A 202 -11.80 17.36 0.57
N ILE A 203 -11.53 16.31 -0.19
CA ILE A 203 -11.36 14.93 0.32
C ILE A 203 -9.87 14.63 0.36
N GLY A 204 -9.34 14.41 1.56
CA GLY A 204 -7.94 14.17 1.85
C GLY A 204 -7.40 12.85 1.32
N GLY A 205 -6.08 12.71 1.37
CA GLY A 205 -5.41 11.49 0.95
C GLY A 205 -5.87 10.28 1.77
N SER A 206 -6.14 9.15 1.11
CA SER A 206 -6.60 7.92 1.77
C SER A 206 -7.84 8.09 2.67
N ALA A 207 -8.63 9.16 2.51
CA ALA A 207 -9.74 9.48 3.42
C ALA A 207 -10.74 8.33 3.60
N PHE A 208 -11.05 7.60 2.53
CA PHE A 208 -11.92 6.42 2.53
C PHE A 208 -11.18 5.16 2.04
N SER A 209 -9.85 5.13 2.14
CA SER A 209 -9.04 3.99 1.71
C SER A 209 -9.42 2.71 2.46
N GLN A 210 -9.51 1.59 1.72
CA GLN A 210 -9.81 0.26 2.27
C GLN A 210 -11.16 0.16 3.03
N CYS A 211 -12.14 0.97 2.62
CA CYS A 211 -13.55 0.80 3.00
C CYS A 211 -14.15 -0.31 2.12
N ASP A 212 -13.90 -1.57 2.48
CA ASP A 212 -14.18 -2.72 1.62
C ASP A 212 -15.66 -2.85 1.25
N ASN A 213 -16.59 -2.48 2.15
CA ASN A 213 -18.04 -2.58 1.93
C ASN A 213 -18.66 -1.29 1.35
N LEU A 214 -17.86 -0.27 1.06
CA LEU A 214 -18.39 0.99 0.53
C LEU A 214 -18.99 0.79 -0.87
N VAL A 215 -20.28 1.05 -0.99
CA VAL A 215 -21.07 0.90 -2.23
C VAL A 215 -21.54 2.25 -2.75
N ASN A 216 -22.04 3.11 -1.86
CA ASN A 216 -22.68 4.37 -2.20
C ASN A 216 -21.86 5.56 -1.71
N VAL A 217 -21.51 6.45 -2.61
CA VAL A 217 -20.83 7.70 -2.30
C VAL A 217 -21.57 8.86 -2.98
N GLN A 218 -22.13 9.74 -2.17
CA GLN A 218 -22.73 10.98 -2.65
C GLN A 218 -21.74 12.14 -2.42
N LEU A 219 -21.21 12.68 -3.51
CA LEU A 219 -20.31 13.83 -3.50
C LEU A 219 -21.08 15.10 -3.84
N PRO A 220 -20.90 16.21 -3.07
CA PRO A 220 -21.51 17.49 -3.38
C PRO A 220 -20.82 18.20 -4.54
N SER A 221 -21.53 19.15 -5.16
CA SER A 221 -21.01 19.94 -6.28
C SER A 221 -19.82 20.83 -5.88
N THR A 222 -19.67 21.12 -4.60
CA THR A 222 -18.63 22.00 -4.03
C THR A 222 -17.24 21.35 -3.94
N ILE A 223 -17.11 20.04 -4.19
CA ILE A 223 -15.81 19.36 -4.18
C ILE A 223 -14.90 19.90 -5.29
N LYS A 224 -13.71 20.36 -4.91
CA LYS A 224 -12.64 20.85 -5.78
C LYS A 224 -11.47 19.88 -5.86
N LYS A 225 -11.20 19.12 -4.79
CA LYS A 225 -10.03 18.24 -4.71
C LYS A 225 -10.37 16.87 -4.11
N ILE A 226 -9.97 15.82 -4.81
CA ILE A 226 -9.95 14.44 -4.34
C ILE A 226 -8.50 14.00 -4.39
N LYS A 227 -7.85 13.90 -3.21
CA LYS A 227 -6.41 13.64 -3.10
C LYS A 227 -6.06 12.15 -3.30
N ASN A 228 -4.75 11.86 -3.35
CA ASN A 228 -4.22 10.52 -3.60
C ASN A 228 -4.85 9.45 -2.69
N ASN A 229 -5.12 8.28 -3.26
CA ASN A 229 -5.67 7.12 -2.56
C ASN A 229 -7.05 7.35 -1.91
N ALA A 230 -7.79 8.41 -2.21
CA ALA A 230 -9.01 8.77 -1.47
C ALA A 230 -10.01 7.60 -1.35
N PHE A 231 -10.17 6.79 -2.40
CA PHE A 231 -11.02 5.58 -2.46
C PHE A 231 -10.22 4.31 -2.80
N TYR A 232 -8.93 4.28 -2.40
CA TYR A 232 -8.05 3.15 -2.65
C TYR A 232 -8.60 1.86 -2.03
N TYR A 233 -8.73 0.80 -2.85
CA TYR A 233 -9.29 -0.50 -2.44
C TYR A 233 -10.70 -0.44 -1.82
N CYS A 234 -11.56 0.48 -2.28
CA CYS A 234 -13.02 0.39 -2.05
C CYS A 234 -13.60 -0.67 -2.98
N ILE A 235 -13.37 -1.94 -2.63
CA ILE A 235 -13.58 -3.09 -3.54
C ILE A 235 -15.02 -3.29 -4.00
N ASN A 236 -16.00 -2.78 -3.24
CA ASN A 236 -17.44 -2.89 -3.53
C ASN A 236 -18.04 -1.62 -4.18
N LEU A 237 -17.25 -0.55 -4.39
CA LEU A 237 -17.72 0.68 -5.02
C LEU A 237 -18.07 0.41 -6.49
N LYS A 238 -19.36 0.57 -6.87
CA LYS A 238 -19.85 0.26 -8.21
C LYS A 238 -19.85 1.46 -9.15
N ASN A 239 -20.19 2.61 -8.63
CA ASN A 239 -20.23 3.87 -9.37
C ASN A 239 -19.97 5.04 -8.42
N ILE A 240 -19.54 6.15 -8.99
CA ILE A 240 -19.37 7.42 -8.29
C ILE A 240 -19.46 8.56 -9.30
N ASN A 241 -20.18 9.63 -8.93
CA ASN A 241 -20.26 10.83 -9.73
C ASN A 241 -19.18 11.81 -9.28
N ILE A 242 -18.26 12.14 -10.18
CA ILE A 242 -17.20 13.12 -9.90
C ILE A 242 -17.76 14.51 -10.20
N PRO A 243 -17.68 15.47 -9.25
CA PRO A 243 -18.16 16.82 -9.44
C PRO A 243 -17.34 17.62 -10.46
N LEU A 244 -17.99 18.58 -11.13
CA LEU A 244 -17.38 19.43 -12.17
C LEU A 244 -16.20 20.30 -11.68
N GLY A 245 -16.11 20.56 -10.38
CA GLY A 245 -15.03 21.36 -9.79
C GLY A 245 -13.69 20.64 -9.66
N VAL A 246 -13.63 19.33 -9.97
CA VAL A 246 -12.43 18.52 -9.85
C VAL A 246 -11.55 18.69 -11.09
N GLU A 247 -10.30 19.13 -10.92
CA GLU A 247 -9.36 19.39 -12.00
C GLU A 247 -8.46 18.19 -12.36
N GLU A 248 -8.32 17.23 -11.44
CA GLU A 248 -7.53 16.01 -11.68
C GLU A 248 -8.07 14.79 -10.94
N ILE A 249 -7.87 13.62 -11.49
CA ILE A 249 -7.99 12.35 -10.75
C ILE A 249 -6.59 12.01 -10.23
N SER A 250 -6.40 12.21 -8.95
CA SER A 250 -5.11 12.05 -8.29
C SER A 250 -4.61 10.59 -8.30
N ALA A 251 -3.33 10.38 -7.96
CA ALA A 251 -2.73 9.04 -8.01
C ALA A 251 -3.46 8.05 -7.09
N TYR A 252 -3.68 6.83 -7.60
CA TYR A 252 -4.34 5.72 -6.90
C TYR A 252 -5.76 6.01 -6.39
N THR A 253 -6.43 7.09 -6.82
CA THR A 253 -7.74 7.49 -6.25
C THR A 253 -8.75 6.34 -6.24
N PHE A 254 -8.91 5.64 -7.35
CA PHE A 254 -9.83 4.49 -7.49
C PHE A 254 -9.11 3.16 -7.72
N CYS A 255 -7.82 3.09 -7.39
CA CYS A 255 -7.06 1.84 -7.52
C CYS A 255 -7.70 0.75 -6.66
N GLY A 256 -7.94 -0.42 -7.25
CA GLY A 256 -8.52 -1.57 -6.55
C GLY A 256 -10.03 -1.47 -6.30
N CYS A 257 -10.76 -0.53 -6.94
CA CYS A 257 -12.22 -0.49 -6.95
C CYS A 257 -12.76 -1.59 -7.86
N ARG A 258 -12.74 -2.83 -7.36
CA ARG A 258 -12.96 -4.04 -8.17
C ARG A 258 -14.35 -4.15 -8.78
N LYS A 259 -15.37 -3.56 -8.16
CA LYS A 259 -16.76 -3.55 -8.67
C LYS A 259 -17.14 -2.29 -9.43
N LEU A 260 -16.21 -1.35 -9.63
CA LEU A 260 -16.48 -0.17 -10.44
C LEU A 260 -16.73 -0.59 -11.90
N GLU A 261 -17.92 -0.33 -12.42
CA GLU A 261 -18.37 -0.77 -13.74
C GLU A 261 -18.27 0.32 -14.80
N LYS A 262 -18.65 1.55 -14.43
CA LYS A 262 -18.67 2.71 -15.30
C LYS A 262 -18.28 3.95 -14.55
N ILE A 263 -17.63 4.91 -15.25
CA ILE A 263 -17.32 6.21 -14.68
C ILE A 263 -17.33 7.29 -15.77
N ILE A 264 -17.84 8.45 -15.42
CA ILE A 264 -17.78 9.66 -16.26
C ILE A 264 -16.78 10.61 -15.61
N ILE A 265 -15.75 10.94 -16.36
CA ILE A 265 -14.80 11.98 -15.96
C ILE A 265 -15.36 13.30 -16.49
N PRO A 266 -15.65 14.27 -15.60
CA PRO A 266 -16.32 15.49 -16.02
C PRO A 266 -15.39 16.44 -16.79
N GLU A 267 -16.00 17.37 -17.54
CA GLU A 267 -15.28 18.50 -18.11
C GLU A 267 -14.61 19.31 -17.00
N GLY A 268 -13.42 19.84 -17.27
CA GLY A 268 -12.55 20.49 -16.28
C GLY A 268 -11.43 19.59 -15.76
N VAL A 269 -11.58 18.26 -15.83
CA VAL A 269 -10.47 17.37 -15.48
C VAL A 269 -9.42 17.37 -16.60
N GLU A 270 -8.19 17.72 -16.23
CA GLU A 270 -7.06 17.81 -17.14
C GLU A 270 -6.12 16.60 -17.03
N CYS A 271 -6.09 15.92 -15.89
CA CYS A 271 -5.13 14.84 -15.63
C CYS A 271 -5.77 13.58 -15.02
N LEU A 272 -5.45 12.41 -15.58
CA LEU A 272 -5.56 11.11 -14.90
C LEU A 272 -4.15 10.70 -14.45
N ASN A 273 -3.91 10.78 -13.16
CA ASN A 273 -2.59 10.53 -12.58
C ASN A 273 -2.27 9.03 -12.40
N TYR A 274 -1.06 8.76 -11.91
CA TYR A 274 -0.48 7.43 -11.76
C TYR A 274 -1.44 6.44 -11.09
N ALA A 275 -1.69 5.32 -11.77
CA ALA A 275 -2.49 4.20 -11.26
C ALA A 275 -3.90 4.57 -10.77
N SER A 276 -4.49 5.67 -11.26
CA SER A 276 -5.77 6.21 -10.77
C SER A 276 -6.94 5.21 -10.83
N PHE A 277 -6.95 4.29 -11.81
CA PHE A 277 -7.93 3.20 -11.98
C PHE A 277 -7.28 1.81 -12.07
N THR A 278 -6.03 1.67 -11.63
CA THR A 278 -5.37 0.35 -11.63
C THR A 278 -6.17 -0.68 -10.82
N ASP A 279 -6.18 -1.94 -11.27
CA ASP A 279 -6.91 -3.04 -10.62
C ASP A 279 -8.43 -2.83 -10.48
N CYS A 280 -9.05 -2.22 -11.51
CA CYS A 280 -10.50 -2.14 -11.67
C CYS A 280 -10.99 -3.14 -12.74
N PRO A 281 -11.04 -4.45 -12.44
CA PRO A 281 -11.27 -5.50 -13.44
C PRO A 281 -12.67 -5.46 -14.07
N ASN A 282 -13.66 -4.87 -13.40
CA ASN A 282 -15.03 -4.75 -13.90
C ASN A 282 -15.31 -3.43 -14.61
N LEU A 283 -14.37 -2.48 -14.59
CA LEU A 283 -14.53 -1.23 -15.33
C LEU A 283 -14.59 -1.54 -16.82
N SER A 284 -15.77 -1.36 -17.41
CA SER A 284 -16.06 -1.71 -18.81
C SER A 284 -16.18 -0.49 -19.71
N ASN A 285 -16.61 0.64 -19.14
CA ASN A 285 -16.83 1.89 -19.86
C ASN A 285 -16.30 3.07 -19.07
N ILE A 286 -15.63 3.99 -19.76
CA ILE A 286 -15.21 5.28 -19.23
C ILE A 286 -15.43 6.38 -20.26
N LYS A 287 -16.04 7.48 -19.84
CA LYS A 287 -16.14 8.68 -20.66
C LYS A 287 -15.08 9.69 -20.23
N LEU A 288 -14.27 10.13 -21.18
CA LEU A 288 -13.18 11.08 -20.98
C LEU A 288 -13.53 12.46 -21.56
N PRO A 289 -13.23 13.57 -20.83
CA PRO A 289 -13.59 14.91 -21.24
C PRO A 289 -12.71 15.47 -22.36
N SER A 290 -13.19 16.53 -23.00
CA SER A 290 -12.42 17.29 -23.98
C SER A 290 -11.20 18.00 -23.37
N THR A 291 -11.29 18.36 -22.09
CA THR A 291 -10.26 19.09 -21.34
C THR A 291 -9.05 18.24 -20.94
N LEU A 292 -9.11 16.91 -21.13
CA LEU A 292 -8.07 15.99 -20.67
C LEU A 292 -6.78 16.16 -21.48
N LEU A 293 -5.70 16.52 -20.79
CA LEU A 293 -4.37 16.79 -21.35
C LEU A 293 -3.37 15.67 -21.07
N LYS A 294 -3.55 14.92 -19.96
CA LYS A 294 -2.60 13.90 -19.53
C LYS A 294 -3.30 12.66 -18.99
N ILE A 295 -2.83 11.50 -19.43
CA ILE A 295 -3.17 10.19 -18.86
C ILE A 295 -1.85 9.47 -18.56
N ASP A 296 -1.64 9.06 -17.31
CA ASP A 296 -0.52 8.21 -16.96
C ASP A 296 -0.68 6.82 -17.59
N THR A 297 0.37 6.24 -18.11
CA THR A 297 0.33 4.93 -18.80
C THR A 297 -0.09 3.77 -17.92
N ARG A 298 -0.05 3.94 -16.60
CA ARG A 298 -0.54 2.96 -15.63
C ARG A 298 -1.93 3.26 -15.12
N ALA A 299 -2.57 4.35 -15.58
CA ALA A 299 -3.90 4.74 -15.11
C ALA A 299 -4.93 3.59 -15.18
N PHE A 300 -4.89 2.78 -16.25
CA PHE A 300 -5.82 1.67 -16.52
C PHE A 300 -5.18 0.28 -16.41
N SER A 301 -4.06 0.13 -15.72
CA SER A 301 -3.42 -1.18 -15.56
C SER A 301 -4.39 -2.19 -14.92
N ASN A 302 -4.44 -3.42 -15.45
CA ASN A 302 -5.35 -4.49 -15.00
C ASN A 302 -6.87 -4.17 -15.09
N CYS A 303 -7.29 -3.17 -15.88
CA CYS A 303 -8.69 -2.97 -16.26
C CYS A 303 -9.07 -3.95 -17.38
N ILE A 304 -9.21 -5.23 -17.04
CA ILE A 304 -9.36 -6.33 -18.01
C ILE A 304 -10.69 -6.38 -18.75
N SER A 305 -11.67 -5.60 -18.31
CA SER A 305 -12.98 -5.47 -18.96
C SER A 305 -13.14 -4.16 -19.73
N LEU A 306 -12.15 -3.23 -19.65
CA LEU A 306 -12.26 -1.91 -20.28
C LEU A 306 -12.10 -2.02 -21.80
N ASN A 307 -13.22 -1.98 -22.51
CA ASN A 307 -13.28 -2.09 -23.96
C ASN A 307 -14.02 -0.94 -24.62
N ASP A 308 -14.51 -0.01 -23.81
CA ASP A 308 -15.24 1.15 -24.29
C ASP A 308 -14.73 2.42 -23.58
N ILE A 309 -14.04 3.26 -24.35
CA ILE A 309 -13.56 4.57 -23.93
C ILE A 309 -14.20 5.60 -24.85
N GLU A 310 -15.12 6.42 -24.31
CA GLU A 310 -15.70 7.53 -25.05
C GLU A 310 -14.78 8.74 -24.96
N LEU A 311 -14.23 9.18 -26.08
CA LEU A 311 -13.50 10.44 -26.23
C LEU A 311 -14.38 11.50 -26.88
N THR A 312 -14.72 12.56 -26.14
CA THR A 312 -15.52 13.66 -26.66
C THR A 312 -14.61 14.81 -27.07
N ASN A 313 -14.44 15.03 -28.38
CA ASN A 313 -13.70 16.17 -28.97
C ASN A 313 -12.33 16.45 -28.30
N ASN A 314 -11.62 15.41 -27.88
CA ASN A 314 -10.34 15.58 -27.21
C ASN A 314 -9.22 15.81 -28.23
N GLU A 315 -8.43 16.88 -28.05
CA GLU A 315 -7.34 17.26 -28.96
C GLU A 315 -6.03 16.52 -28.68
N THR A 316 -5.88 15.92 -27.49
CA THR A 316 -4.63 15.28 -27.03
C THR A 316 -4.58 13.79 -27.33
N PHE A 317 -5.73 13.10 -27.28
CA PHE A 317 -5.80 11.66 -27.43
C PHE A 317 -6.66 11.22 -28.61
N LYS A 318 -6.35 10.03 -29.15
CA LYS A 318 -7.15 9.32 -30.17
C LYS A 318 -7.25 7.85 -29.84
N ILE A 319 -8.31 7.21 -30.38
CA ILE A 319 -8.44 5.76 -30.38
C ILE A 319 -8.28 5.27 -31.80
N GLU A 320 -7.37 4.36 -32.02
CA GLU A 320 -7.08 3.79 -33.33
C GLU A 320 -6.78 2.28 -33.18
N ASN A 321 -7.47 1.45 -33.95
CA ASN A 321 -7.26 -0.01 -33.95
C ASN A 321 -7.22 -0.62 -32.53
N GLY A 322 -8.18 -0.27 -31.65
CA GLY A 322 -8.27 -0.78 -30.29
C GLY A 322 -7.13 -0.34 -29.35
N ILE A 323 -6.50 0.78 -29.67
CA ILE A 323 -5.42 1.37 -28.89
C ILE A 323 -5.76 2.83 -28.60
N LEU A 324 -5.65 3.25 -27.36
CA LEU A 324 -5.67 4.66 -26.94
C LEU A 324 -4.27 5.23 -27.05
N LEU A 325 -4.09 6.27 -27.85
CA LEU A 325 -2.82 6.89 -28.18
C LEU A 325 -2.82 8.38 -27.86
N SER A 326 -1.65 8.91 -27.49
CA SER A 326 -1.37 10.34 -27.55
C SER A 326 -1.21 10.78 -29.00
N LYS A 327 -1.93 11.84 -29.43
CA LYS A 327 -1.81 12.38 -30.79
C LYS A 327 -0.43 12.99 -31.06
N ASN A 328 0.15 13.64 -30.05
CA ASN A 328 1.40 14.39 -30.18
C ASN A 328 2.66 13.53 -30.15
N THR A 329 2.66 12.48 -29.32
CA THR A 329 3.85 11.64 -29.07
C THR A 329 3.73 10.24 -29.66
N SER A 330 2.53 9.85 -30.10
CA SER A 330 2.17 8.47 -30.50
C SER A 330 2.43 7.43 -29.40
N ASP A 331 2.54 7.87 -28.14
CA ASP A 331 2.70 6.95 -27.02
C ASP A 331 1.42 6.16 -26.80
N ILE A 332 1.58 4.87 -26.54
CA ILE A 332 0.47 3.99 -26.19
C ILE A 332 0.10 4.24 -24.73
N ILE A 333 -1.14 4.65 -24.51
CA ILE A 333 -1.71 4.86 -23.18
C ILE A 333 -2.40 3.57 -22.69
N PHE A 334 -3.18 2.92 -23.57
CA PHE A 334 -3.92 1.72 -23.23
C PHE A 334 -4.21 0.88 -24.47
N ILE A 335 -4.21 -0.45 -24.30
CA ILE A 335 -4.59 -1.40 -25.34
C ILE A 335 -5.84 -2.14 -24.88
N PHE A 336 -6.90 -2.08 -25.67
CA PHE A 336 -8.18 -2.68 -25.32
C PHE A 336 -8.07 -4.20 -25.22
N PRO A 337 -8.51 -4.81 -24.10
CA PRO A 337 -8.36 -6.24 -23.88
C PRO A 337 -9.00 -7.12 -24.97
N ASN A 338 -10.18 -6.74 -25.48
CA ASN A 338 -10.85 -7.51 -26.54
C ASN A 338 -10.14 -7.41 -27.88
N TYR A 339 -9.44 -6.30 -28.15
CA TYR A 339 -8.64 -6.16 -29.37
C TYR A 339 -7.46 -7.12 -29.37
N ILE A 340 -6.70 -7.20 -28.27
CA ILE A 340 -5.46 -7.95 -28.20
C ILE A 340 -5.67 -9.45 -27.93
N LYS A 341 -6.75 -9.84 -27.20
CA LYS A 341 -7.04 -11.25 -26.85
C LYS A 341 -7.21 -12.18 -28.07
N GLN A 342 -7.69 -11.64 -29.17
CA GLN A 342 -7.98 -12.42 -30.39
C GLN A 342 -6.81 -12.40 -31.39
N LYS A 343 -5.70 -11.74 -31.05
CA LYS A 343 -4.57 -11.58 -31.94
C LYS A 343 -3.49 -12.61 -31.65
N ASP A 344 -2.88 -13.13 -32.70
CA ASP A 344 -1.64 -13.88 -32.67
C ASP A 344 -0.41 -12.99 -32.96
N ASN A 345 -0.66 -11.79 -33.50
CA ASN A 345 0.35 -10.78 -33.78
C ASN A 345 -0.05 -9.40 -33.21
N PHE A 346 0.94 -8.61 -32.85
CA PHE A 346 0.75 -7.23 -32.42
C PHE A 346 1.77 -6.32 -33.08
N GLU A 347 1.29 -5.23 -33.63
CA GLU A 347 2.13 -4.18 -34.20
C GLU A 347 2.16 -2.98 -33.26
N ILE A 348 3.36 -2.65 -32.78
CA ILE A 348 3.57 -1.41 -32.02
C ILE A 348 3.45 -0.25 -33.00
N PRO A 349 2.54 0.72 -32.77
CA PRO A 349 2.32 1.84 -33.71
C PRO A 349 3.59 2.63 -34.01
N GLU A 350 3.74 3.02 -35.27
CA GLU A 350 4.83 3.91 -35.68
C GLU A 350 4.70 5.26 -34.93
N GLY A 351 5.83 5.84 -34.55
CA GLY A 351 5.90 7.02 -33.69
C GLY A 351 6.12 6.67 -32.20
N THR A 352 5.79 5.45 -31.76
CA THR A 352 6.05 5.00 -30.37
C THR A 352 7.57 4.95 -30.14
N LYS A 353 8.04 5.74 -29.16
CA LYS A 353 9.47 5.77 -28.76
C LYS A 353 9.77 4.83 -27.60
N TYR A 354 8.84 4.69 -26.66
CA TYR A 354 8.96 3.84 -25.49
C TYR A 354 7.70 2.99 -25.33
N PHE A 355 7.90 1.69 -25.24
CA PHE A 355 6.80 0.73 -25.06
C PHE A 355 6.75 0.30 -23.60
N ASN A 356 5.76 0.81 -22.86
CA ASN A 356 5.62 0.62 -21.41
C ASN A 356 4.36 -0.15 -21.00
N ILE A 357 3.64 -0.73 -21.98
CA ILE A 357 2.41 -1.50 -21.71
C ILE A 357 2.74 -2.99 -21.65
N SER A 358 2.32 -3.65 -20.57
CA SER A 358 2.55 -5.09 -20.43
C SER A 358 1.57 -5.92 -21.27
N LEU A 359 2.11 -6.67 -22.19
CA LEU A 359 1.43 -7.71 -22.96
C LEU A 359 1.66 -9.12 -22.40
N ALA A 360 2.42 -9.27 -21.33
CA ALA A 360 2.91 -10.54 -20.79
C ALA A 360 1.81 -11.60 -20.55
N LYS A 361 0.58 -11.17 -20.27
CA LYS A 361 -0.58 -12.05 -20.03
C LYS A 361 -1.24 -12.62 -21.30
N TYR A 362 -0.92 -12.08 -22.48
CA TYR A 362 -1.56 -12.49 -23.75
C TYR A 362 -0.78 -13.61 -24.44
N ILE A 363 -0.89 -14.82 -23.90
CA ILE A 363 -0.12 -16.00 -24.33
C ILE A 363 -0.41 -16.50 -25.76
N ASN A 364 -1.50 -16.01 -26.39
CA ASN A 364 -1.80 -16.32 -27.80
C ASN A 364 -0.94 -15.52 -28.78
N LEU A 365 -0.32 -14.43 -28.30
CA LEU A 365 0.49 -13.56 -29.12
C LEU A 365 1.84 -14.24 -29.45
N LYS A 366 2.07 -14.52 -30.73
CA LYS A 366 3.25 -15.23 -31.26
C LYS A 366 4.23 -14.31 -31.96
N LYS A 367 3.73 -13.23 -32.54
CA LYS A 367 4.50 -12.29 -33.33
C LYS A 367 4.37 -10.87 -32.84
N ILE A 368 5.50 -10.14 -32.82
CA ILE A 368 5.52 -8.70 -32.58
C ILE A 368 6.21 -7.95 -33.70
N LYS A 369 5.60 -6.83 -34.13
CA LYS A 369 6.23 -5.89 -35.06
C LYS A 369 6.69 -4.65 -34.30
N ILE A 370 7.95 -4.31 -34.47
CA ILE A 370 8.65 -3.21 -33.81
C ILE A 370 8.84 -2.07 -34.79
N PRO A 371 8.37 -0.84 -34.49
CA PRO A 371 8.46 0.32 -35.39
C PRO A 371 9.89 0.86 -35.52
N SER A 372 10.10 1.74 -36.52
CA SER A 372 11.38 2.42 -36.71
C SER A 372 11.75 3.34 -35.53
N THR A 373 10.75 3.86 -34.83
CA THR A 373 10.88 4.89 -33.80
C THR A 373 11.21 4.37 -32.41
N LEU A 374 11.06 3.04 -32.16
CA LEU A 374 11.28 2.46 -30.83
C LEU A 374 12.75 2.55 -30.41
N LYS A 375 13.02 3.14 -29.24
CA LYS A 375 14.37 3.41 -28.72
C LYS A 375 14.84 2.36 -27.70
N GLU A 376 13.91 1.61 -27.11
CA GLU A 376 14.22 0.60 -26.08
C GLU A 376 13.21 -0.54 -26.14
N LEU A 377 13.68 -1.77 -25.94
CA LEU A 377 12.83 -2.97 -25.84
C LEU A 377 13.01 -3.63 -24.48
N ASN A 378 11.96 -3.61 -23.68
CA ASN A 378 11.90 -4.33 -22.41
C ASN A 378 11.17 -5.67 -22.61
N ALA A 379 11.92 -6.75 -22.61
CA ALA A 379 11.40 -8.09 -22.88
C ALA A 379 10.38 -8.57 -21.84
N SER A 380 10.40 -8.04 -20.59
CA SER A 380 9.43 -8.41 -19.56
C SER A 380 8.00 -7.98 -19.86
N LEU A 381 7.83 -7.00 -20.72
CA LEU A 381 6.52 -6.50 -21.14
C LEU A 381 5.85 -7.38 -22.20
N LEU A 382 6.61 -8.25 -22.84
CA LEU A 382 6.15 -9.13 -23.90
C LEU A 382 5.85 -10.53 -23.36
N PRO A 383 4.84 -11.24 -23.91
CA PRO A 383 4.54 -12.59 -23.48
C PRO A 383 5.67 -13.57 -23.83
N SER A 384 5.82 -14.58 -23.01
CA SER A 384 6.80 -15.66 -23.25
C SER A 384 6.50 -16.49 -24.50
N SER A 385 5.31 -16.35 -25.07
CA SER A 385 4.86 -17.04 -26.29
C SER A 385 5.40 -16.46 -27.59
N ILE A 386 6.09 -15.31 -27.57
CA ILE A 386 6.69 -14.72 -28.79
C ILE A 386 7.68 -15.68 -29.42
N GLU A 387 7.51 -15.95 -30.73
CA GLU A 387 8.31 -16.83 -31.57
C GLU A 387 8.89 -16.07 -32.77
N GLU A 388 8.28 -14.92 -33.12
CA GLU A 388 8.70 -14.10 -34.27
C GLU A 388 8.73 -12.61 -33.89
N VAL A 389 9.81 -11.96 -34.30
CA VAL A 389 10.00 -10.51 -34.20
C VAL A 389 10.24 -9.95 -35.60
N GLU A 390 9.41 -8.99 -35.99
CA GLU A 390 9.59 -8.22 -37.21
C GLU A 390 10.02 -6.79 -36.80
N LEU A 391 11.25 -6.44 -37.14
CA LEU A 391 11.80 -5.11 -36.86
C LEU A 391 11.76 -4.28 -38.15
N ASN A 392 11.23 -3.04 -38.05
CA ASN A 392 11.28 -2.10 -39.17
C ASN A 392 12.73 -1.81 -39.56
N LEU A 393 13.04 -1.94 -40.83
CA LEU A 393 14.40 -1.79 -41.38
C LEU A 393 15.05 -0.42 -41.11
N ASN A 394 14.23 0.60 -40.91
CA ASN A 394 14.66 1.96 -40.59
C ASN A 394 14.87 2.20 -39.08
N ASN A 395 14.77 1.17 -38.24
CA ASN A 395 15.09 1.35 -36.80
C ASN A 395 16.61 1.52 -36.66
N ASP A 396 17.02 2.66 -36.11
CA ASP A 396 18.41 3.08 -35.95
C ASP A 396 19.06 2.60 -34.66
N VAL A 397 18.26 2.02 -33.73
CA VAL A 397 18.68 1.66 -32.37
C VAL A 397 18.79 0.16 -32.16
N LEU A 398 17.80 -0.58 -32.66
CA LEU A 398 17.67 -2.02 -32.45
C LEU A 398 18.09 -2.80 -33.70
N GLU A 399 18.63 -3.99 -33.49
CA GLU A 399 18.93 -4.99 -34.53
C GLU A 399 18.20 -6.28 -34.19
N ASN A 400 17.61 -6.93 -35.19
CA ASN A 400 17.00 -8.25 -35.06
C ASN A 400 17.82 -9.27 -35.85
N ASP A 401 18.56 -10.10 -35.14
CA ASP A 401 19.24 -11.26 -35.71
C ASP A 401 18.25 -12.44 -35.79
N LYS A 402 17.67 -12.65 -36.97
CA LYS A 402 16.65 -13.69 -37.18
C LYS A 402 17.21 -15.12 -37.12
N GLU A 403 18.48 -15.29 -37.44
CA GLU A 403 19.16 -16.59 -37.42
C GLU A 403 19.34 -17.06 -35.97
N ASN A 404 19.86 -16.16 -35.10
CA ASN A 404 20.07 -16.44 -33.68
C ASN A 404 18.84 -16.16 -32.82
N LYS A 405 17.76 -15.63 -33.40
CA LYS A 405 16.50 -15.25 -32.71
C LYS A 405 16.73 -14.34 -31.53
N ILE A 406 17.49 -13.26 -31.75
CA ILE A 406 17.80 -12.25 -30.72
C ILE A 406 17.56 -10.84 -31.25
N VAL A 407 17.16 -9.96 -30.31
CA VAL A 407 17.13 -8.50 -30.53
C VAL A 407 18.16 -7.85 -29.61
N TYR A 408 18.99 -6.97 -30.16
CA TYR A 408 20.03 -6.27 -29.39
C TYR A 408 20.17 -4.81 -29.83
N MET A 409 20.85 -4.03 -29.01
CA MET A 409 21.14 -2.60 -29.27
C MET A 409 22.30 -2.48 -30.27
N LYS A 410 22.11 -1.80 -31.40
CA LYS A 410 23.13 -1.64 -32.44
C LYS A 410 24.44 -1.02 -31.97
N LYS A 411 24.34 0.05 -31.11
CA LYS A 411 25.52 0.81 -30.68
C LYS A 411 26.29 0.16 -29.54
N THR A 412 25.60 -0.52 -28.65
CA THR A 412 26.20 -1.06 -27.41
C THR A 412 26.35 -2.57 -27.44
N ASN A 413 25.81 -3.26 -28.45
CA ASN A 413 25.75 -4.72 -28.55
C ASN A 413 25.18 -5.40 -27.28
N GLU A 414 24.22 -4.77 -26.63
CA GLU A 414 23.53 -5.32 -25.46
C GLU A 414 22.34 -6.15 -25.90
N LEU A 415 22.21 -7.38 -25.43
CA LEU A 415 21.07 -8.25 -25.70
C LEU A 415 19.82 -7.72 -25.00
N CYS A 416 18.80 -7.33 -25.77
CA CYS A 416 17.50 -6.90 -25.25
C CYS A 416 16.54 -8.08 -25.04
N MET A 417 16.52 -9.02 -26.00
CA MET A 417 15.58 -10.13 -25.98
C MET A 417 16.11 -11.33 -26.75
N CYS A 418 16.05 -12.51 -26.15
CA CYS A 418 16.20 -13.80 -26.84
C CYS A 418 14.81 -14.46 -26.91
N TYR A 419 14.32 -14.70 -28.15
CA TYR A 419 13.02 -15.33 -28.41
C TYR A 419 13.13 -16.71 -29.02
N SER A 420 14.31 -17.32 -28.91
CA SER A 420 14.56 -18.69 -29.36
C SER A 420 13.77 -19.72 -28.56
N LYS A 421 13.23 -20.73 -29.21
CA LYS A 421 12.59 -21.90 -28.62
C LYS A 421 13.45 -23.15 -28.66
N GLU A 422 14.70 -23.00 -29.09
CA GLU A 422 15.66 -24.09 -29.12
C GLU A 422 16.04 -24.53 -27.70
N LYS A 423 16.38 -25.83 -27.58
CA LYS A 423 16.85 -26.38 -26.30
C LYS A 423 18.23 -25.88 -25.92
N THR A 424 19.09 -25.66 -26.91
CA THR A 424 20.42 -25.09 -26.70
C THR A 424 20.50 -23.73 -27.35
N ILE A 425 20.76 -22.71 -26.54
CA ILE A 425 20.91 -21.34 -27.00
C ILE A 425 22.37 -20.95 -26.91
N ASN A 426 22.98 -20.70 -28.05
CA ASN A 426 24.31 -20.13 -28.16
C ASN A 426 24.15 -18.63 -28.49
N ILE A 427 24.53 -17.76 -27.56
CA ILE A 427 24.58 -16.34 -27.88
C ILE A 427 25.81 -16.06 -28.73
N LYS A 428 25.62 -15.34 -29.84
CA LYS A 428 26.70 -15.04 -30.78
C LYS A 428 27.79 -14.17 -30.16
N GLU A 429 29.01 -14.33 -30.63
CA GLU A 429 30.11 -13.42 -30.32
C GLU A 429 29.80 -11.98 -30.75
N GLY A 430 30.35 -11.02 -29.99
CA GLY A 430 30.12 -9.61 -30.19
C GLY A 430 28.99 -9.03 -29.29
N ILE A 431 28.11 -9.86 -28.72
CA ILE A 431 27.20 -9.42 -27.66
C ILE A 431 28.01 -9.20 -26.38
N VAL A 432 27.94 -7.99 -25.79
CA VAL A 432 28.80 -7.59 -24.66
C VAL A 432 28.08 -7.56 -23.33
N ALA A 433 26.75 -7.45 -23.32
CA ALA A 433 25.95 -7.46 -22.09
C ALA A 433 24.59 -8.10 -22.28
N LEU A 434 24.06 -8.63 -21.18
CA LEU A 434 22.68 -9.12 -21.10
C LEU A 434 21.84 -8.07 -20.36
N ASN A 435 20.81 -7.54 -21.04
CA ASN A 435 19.86 -6.64 -20.39
C ASN A 435 18.91 -7.40 -19.46
N ALA A 436 18.25 -6.67 -18.57
CA ALA A 436 17.23 -7.23 -17.69
C ALA A 436 16.15 -7.96 -18.51
N TYR A 437 15.76 -9.14 -18.07
CA TYR A 437 14.73 -10.00 -18.70
C TYR A 437 15.08 -10.50 -20.12
N SER A 438 16.32 -10.38 -20.56
CA SER A 438 16.70 -10.71 -21.94
C SER A 438 16.38 -12.15 -22.38
N PHE A 439 16.25 -13.09 -21.44
CA PHE A 439 15.83 -14.47 -21.73
C PHE A 439 14.37 -14.78 -21.38
N ASN A 440 13.56 -13.78 -21.10
CA ASN A 440 12.16 -13.97 -20.65
C ASN A 440 11.30 -14.80 -21.63
N GLN A 441 11.60 -14.79 -22.92
CA GLN A 441 10.91 -15.56 -23.96
C GLN A 441 11.56 -16.92 -24.26
N ALA A 442 12.74 -17.20 -23.74
CA ALA A 442 13.50 -18.44 -23.99
C ALA A 442 13.03 -19.63 -23.10
N THR A 443 11.74 -19.88 -23.06
CA THR A 443 11.08 -20.78 -22.10
C THR A 443 11.35 -22.27 -22.33
N SER A 444 11.87 -22.66 -23.51
CA SER A 444 12.21 -24.05 -23.87
C SER A 444 13.70 -24.36 -23.69
N ALA A 445 14.51 -23.37 -23.34
CA ALA A 445 15.94 -23.53 -23.20
C ALA A 445 16.31 -24.56 -22.13
N GLU A 446 17.18 -25.51 -22.48
CA GLU A 446 17.80 -26.45 -21.56
C GLU A 446 19.26 -26.07 -21.28
N TYR A 447 19.93 -25.46 -22.24
CA TYR A 447 21.33 -25.01 -22.16
C TYR A 447 21.47 -23.59 -22.69
N ILE A 448 22.13 -22.71 -21.92
CA ILE A 448 22.47 -21.34 -22.33
C ILE A 448 24.00 -21.19 -22.26
N ILE A 449 24.61 -20.91 -23.42
CA ILE A 449 26.05 -20.74 -23.57
C ILE A 449 26.32 -19.27 -23.91
N LEU A 450 27.04 -18.59 -23.04
CA LEU A 450 27.41 -17.20 -23.20
C LEU A 450 28.81 -17.11 -23.82
N PRO A 451 28.99 -16.26 -24.85
CA PRO A 451 30.28 -16.07 -25.49
C PRO A 451 31.26 -15.29 -24.60
N ASP A 452 32.54 -15.34 -24.97
CA ASP A 452 33.59 -14.62 -24.25
C ASP A 452 33.46 -13.10 -24.36
N SER A 453 32.75 -12.57 -25.34
CA SER A 453 32.50 -11.14 -25.48
C SER A 453 31.63 -10.55 -24.37
N ILE A 454 30.85 -11.36 -23.64
CA ILE A 454 29.99 -10.86 -22.55
C ILE A 454 30.84 -10.48 -21.35
N ASN A 455 30.71 -9.23 -20.91
CA ASN A 455 31.37 -8.69 -19.73
C ASN A 455 30.40 -8.28 -18.61
N TYR A 456 29.10 -8.08 -18.91
CA TYR A 456 28.11 -7.62 -17.96
C TYR A 456 26.78 -8.39 -18.05
N ILE A 457 26.31 -8.90 -16.91
CA ILE A 457 25.00 -9.55 -16.78
C ILE A 457 24.15 -8.70 -15.82
N LYS A 458 23.10 -8.07 -16.37
CA LYS A 458 22.24 -7.18 -15.61
C LYS A 458 21.19 -7.94 -14.79
N ASN A 459 20.56 -7.22 -13.87
CA ASN A 459 19.56 -7.76 -12.96
C ASN A 459 18.44 -8.51 -13.71
N GLN A 460 18.04 -9.68 -13.19
CA GLN A 460 16.94 -10.51 -13.72
C GLN A 460 17.10 -10.95 -15.20
N ALA A 461 18.31 -10.96 -15.75
CA ALA A 461 18.55 -11.38 -17.15
C ALA A 461 17.98 -12.78 -17.45
N PHE A 462 18.09 -13.72 -16.51
CA PHE A 462 17.63 -15.12 -16.63
C PHE A 462 16.26 -15.38 -16.00
N THR A 463 15.36 -14.41 -16.02
CA THR A 463 13.98 -14.62 -15.56
C THR A 463 13.23 -15.57 -16.50
N ASN A 464 12.35 -16.42 -15.96
CA ASN A 464 11.49 -17.39 -16.67
C ASN A 464 12.22 -18.54 -17.42
N VAL A 465 13.51 -18.75 -17.20
CA VAL A 465 14.24 -19.90 -17.78
C VAL A 465 14.15 -21.15 -16.90
N ASN A 466 12.94 -21.58 -16.58
CA ASN A 466 12.69 -22.67 -15.61
C ASN A 466 13.11 -24.07 -16.07
N THR A 467 13.34 -24.27 -17.37
CA THR A 467 13.71 -25.55 -18.00
C THR A 467 15.22 -25.71 -18.17
N VAL A 468 15.99 -24.66 -17.92
CA VAL A 468 17.43 -24.65 -18.16
C VAL A 468 18.16 -25.61 -17.22
N LYS A 469 18.96 -26.51 -17.78
CA LYS A 469 19.79 -27.49 -17.05
C LYS A 469 21.16 -26.92 -16.75
N GLU A 470 21.70 -26.08 -17.64
CA GLU A 470 23.00 -25.45 -17.45
C GLU A 470 23.06 -24.05 -18.07
N ILE A 471 23.67 -23.11 -17.35
CA ILE A 471 24.14 -21.83 -17.85
C ILE A 471 25.65 -21.79 -17.74
N LYS A 472 26.32 -21.65 -18.89
CA LYS A 472 27.78 -21.50 -18.97
C LYS A 472 28.14 -20.03 -19.09
N ILE A 473 28.84 -19.50 -18.09
CA ILE A 473 29.31 -18.10 -18.02
C ILE A 473 30.75 -18.03 -18.54
N GLY A 474 30.99 -17.12 -19.49
CA GLY A 474 32.30 -16.95 -20.15
C GLY A 474 33.38 -16.32 -19.27
N LYS A 475 34.62 -16.35 -19.73
CA LYS A 475 35.81 -15.92 -18.98
C LYS A 475 35.89 -14.39 -18.73
N ASN A 476 35.28 -13.57 -19.60
CA ASN A 476 35.41 -12.11 -19.53
C ASN A 476 34.30 -11.43 -18.72
N VAL A 477 33.35 -12.18 -18.16
CA VAL A 477 32.29 -11.60 -17.32
C VAL A 477 32.92 -10.96 -16.08
N SER A 478 32.80 -9.62 -16.00
CA SER A 478 33.40 -8.79 -14.95
C SER A 478 32.38 -8.18 -14.01
N LYS A 479 31.10 -8.15 -14.39
CA LYS A 479 30.01 -7.63 -13.57
C LYS A 479 28.76 -8.51 -13.65
N ILE A 480 28.30 -8.95 -12.49
CA ILE A 480 27.05 -9.72 -12.35
C ILE A 480 26.17 -9.00 -11.32
N GLU A 481 25.03 -8.48 -11.76
CA GLU A 481 23.96 -7.98 -10.88
C GLU A 481 23.10 -9.16 -10.38
N PRO A 482 22.12 -8.95 -9.47
CA PRO A 482 21.23 -10.02 -8.99
C PRO A 482 20.36 -10.63 -10.11
N CYS A 483 21.00 -11.19 -11.13
CA CYS A 483 20.34 -11.74 -12.33
C CYS A 483 19.52 -13.01 -12.05
N PHE A 484 19.74 -13.65 -10.91
CA PHE A 484 19.07 -14.88 -10.48
C PHE A 484 18.03 -14.63 -9.39
N LYS A 485 17.47 -13.45 -9.28
CA LYS A 485 16.65 -12.98 -8.15
C LYS A 485 15.43 -13.85 -7.82
N TYR A 486 14.74 -14.39 -8.83
CA TYR A 486 13.57 -15.26 -8.67
C TYR A 486 13.83 -16.69 -9.18
N TRP A 487 15.07 -17.09 -9.18
CA TRP A 487 15.49 -18.37 -9.73
C TRP A 487 15.26 -19.50 -8.74
N ASN A 488 14.15 -20.20 -8.86
CA ASN A 488 13.87 -21.44 -8.15
C ASN A 488 14.32 -22.63 -9.02
N TYR A 489 15.62 -22.80 -9.13
CA TYR A 489 16.23 -23.56 -10.20
C TYR A 489 17.05 -24.75 -9.67
N ASN A 490 16.87 -25.93 -10.32
CA ASN A 490 17.64 -27.15 -10.03
C ASN A 490 18.82 -27.39 -11.00
N GLY A 491 19.08 -26.49 -11.93
CA GLY A 491 20.15 -26.61 -12.88
C GLY A 491 21.52 -26.16 -12.37
N ILE A 492 22.51 -26.24 -13.22
CA ILE A 492 23.91 -25.95 -12.92
C ILE A 492 24.28 -24.60 -13.56
N VAL A 493 24.93 -23.75 -12.78
CA VAL A 493 25.68 -22.62 -13.33
C VAL A 493 27.15 -22.98 -13.30
N THR A 494 27.78 -22.89 -14.45
CA THR A 494 29.23 -23.06 -14.58
C THR A 494 29.87 -21.72 -14.97
N ILE A 495 31.10 -21.53 -14.60
CA ILE A 495 31.91 -20.36 -14.98
C ILE A 495 33.24 -20.85 -15.52
N ASP A 496 33.69 -20.21 -16.58
CA ASP A 496 34.97 -20.52 -17.18
C ASP A 496 36.11 -20.40 -16.14
N SER A 497 37.02 -21.40 -16.13
CA SER A 497 38.12 -21.47 -15.17
C SER A 497 39.08 -20.28 -15.27
N GLU A 498 39.18 -19.66 -16.46
CA GLU A 498 40.01 -18.46 -16.69
C GLU A 498 39.32 -17.15 -16.25
N ASN A 499 38.05 -17.19 -15.77
CA ASN A 499 37.39 -15.99 -15.29
C ASN A 499 38.18 -15.38 -14.12
N LYS A 500 38.54 -14.09 -14.27
CA LYS A 500 39.38 -13.38 -13.29
C LYS A 500 38.58 -12.73 -12.15
N ASN A 501 37.27 -12.64 -12.28
CA ASN A 501 36.42 -11.85 -11.39
C ASN A 501 35.55 -12.72 -10.48
N TYR A 502 35.14 -13.90 -10.96
CA TYR A 502 34.20 -14.77 -10.27
C TYR A 502 34.65 -16.22 -10.26
N MET A 503 34.11 -16.97 -9.32
CA MET A 503 34.24 -18.42 -9.24
C MET A 503 33.02 -19.06 -8.57
N ILE A 504 32.80 -20.33 -8.82
CA ILE A 504 31.76 -21.12 -8.18
C ILE A 504 32.42 -22.18 -7.32
N GLU A 505 31.98 -22.27 -6.06
CA GLU A 505 32.41 -23.29 -5.12
C GLU A 505 31.20 -23.71 -4.28
N ASP A 506 30.97 -25.02 -4.13
CA ASP A 506 29.84 -25.58 -3.37
C ASP A 506 28.48 -24.95 -3.74
N ASN A 507 28.17 -24.87 -5.05
CA ASN A 507 26.96 -24.24 -5.59
C ASN A 507 26.75 -22.78 -5.16
N THR A 508 27.80 -22.09 -4.83
CA THR A 508 27.78 -20.67 -4.47
C THR A 508 28.71 -19.88 -5.35
N LEU A 509 28.18 -18.80 -5.93
CA LEU A 509 28.93 -17.82 -6.71
C LEU A 509 29.62 -16.84 -5.76
N TYR A 510 30.93 -16.74 -5.88
CA TYR A 510 31.79 -15.81 -5.15
C TYR A 510 32.51 -14.88 -6.13
N THR A 511 32.99 -13.73 -5.64
CA THR A 511 34.11 -13.04 -6.28
C THR A 511 35.36 -13.92 -6.24
N LYS A 512 36.30 -13.72 -7.19
CA LYS A 512 37.50 -14.58 -7.33
C LYS A 512 38.38 -14.60 -6.08
N ASP A 513 38.42 -13.51 -5.33
CA ASP A 513 39.12 -13.36 -4.05
C ASP A 513 38.34 -13.97 -2.86
N LYS A 514 37.17 -14.55 -3.09
CA LYS A 514 36.24 -15.12 -2.12
C LYS A 514 35.74 -14.18 -1.03
N LYS A 515 35.97 -12.86 -1.18
CA LYS A 515 35.54 -11.87 -0.18
C LYS A 515 34.05 -11.57 -0.24
N THR A 516 33.43 -11.70 -1.41
CA THR A 516 31.97 -11.49 -1.55
C THR A 516 31.28 -12.80 -1.93
N LEU A 517 30.32 -13.20 -1.11
CA LEU A 517 29.31 -14.19 -1.49
C LEU A 517 28.26 -13.47 -2.35
N VAL A 518 28.29 -13.72 -3.66
CA VAL A 518 27.42 -13.05 -4.63
C VAL A 518 26.04 -13.70 -4.65
N ARG A 519 25.97 -15.05 -4.71
CA ARG A 519 24.71 -15.76 -4.80
C ARG A 519 24.85 -17.25 -4.42
N VAL A 520 23.91 -17.76 -3.63
CA VAL A 520 23.69 -19.20 -3.46
C VAL A 520 22.84 -19.69 -4.64
N LEU A 521 23.39 -20.55 -5.49
CA LEU A 521 22.84 -20.93 -6.79
C LEU A 521 21.87 -22.12 -6.74
N LYS A 522 21.96 -22.97 -5.73
CA LYS A 522 21.11 -24.14 -5.58
C LYS A 522 20.31 -24.04 -4.29
N ASN A 523 19.07 -24.49 -4.31
CA ASN A 523 18.25 -24.57 -3.10
C ASN A 523 18.87 -25.59 -2.15
N ILE A 524 19.41 -25.11 -1.03
CA ILE A 524 20.13 -25.91 -0.03
C ILE A 524 19.15 -26.28 1.08
N HIS A 525 19.27 -27.51 1.59
CA HIS A 525 18.43 -27.99 2.68
C HIS A 525 19.09 -27.71 4.04
N GLU A 526 18.27 -27.36 5.02
CA GLU A 526 18.61 -27.20 6.44
C GLU A 526 19.53 -26.01 6.75
N THR A 527 20.83 -26.26 6.98
CA THR A 527 21.76 -25.23 7.46
C THR A 527 22.78 -24.85 6.38
N TYR A 528 22.95 -23.55 6.15
CA TYR A 528 24.01 -23.02 5.33
C TYR A 528 25.02 -22.24 6.19
N SER A 529 26.29 -22.64 6.11
CA SER A 529 27.39 -21.91 6.77
C SER A 529 28.15 -21.07 5.75
N VAL A 530 28.10 -19.74 5.91
CA VAL A 530 28.91 -18.83 5.11
C VAL A 530 30.38 -19.09 5.40
N LYS A 531 31.21 -19.22 4.35
CA LYS A 531 32.63 -19.54 4.51
C LYS A 531 33.39 -18.45 5.27
N LYS A 532 34.28 -18.86 6.14
CA LYS A 532 35.20 -17.93 6.84
C LYS A 532 36.10 -17.24 5.82
N GLY A 533 36.26 -15.94 5.93
CA GLY A 533 36.96 -15.09 4.96
C GLY A 533 36.04 -14.28 4.06
N VAL A 534 34.73 -14.62 3.98
CA VAL A 534 33.73 -13.78 3.35
C VAL A 534 33.58 -12.51 4.19
N GLU A 535 33.70 -11.35 3.53
CA GLU A 535 33.55 -10.03 4.13
C GLU A 535 32.19 -9.39 3.79
N VAL A 536 31.59 -9.76 2.64
CA VAL A 536 30.35 -9.17 2.13
C VAL A 536 29.37 -10.28 1.73
N ILE A 537 28.14 -10.21 2.26
CA ILE A 537 27.00 -10.96 1.73
C ILE A 537 26.29 -10.05 0.72
N GLY A 538 26.29 -10.46 -0.54
CA GLY A 538 25.83 -9.69 -1.69
C GLY A 538 24.33 -9.40 -1.68
N GLU A 539 23.91 -8.51 -2.56
CA GLU A 539 22.50 -8.20 -2.78
C GLU A 539 21.73 -9.43 -3.25
N SER A 540 20.60 -9.73 -2.58
CA SER A 540 19.76 -10.90 -2.88
C SER A 540 20.51 -12.23 -2.79
N ALA A 541 21.60 -12.35 -2.05
CA ALA A 541 22.52 -13.49 -2.04
C ALA A 541 21.83 -14.83 -1.69
N PHE A 542 20.88 -14.84 -0.79
CA PHE A 542 20.07 -16.00 -0.38
C PHE A 542 18.60 -15.90 -0.83
N MET A 543 18.25 -14.93 -1.65
CA MET A 543 16.84 -14.70 -1.99
C MET A 543 16.17 -15.96 -2.57
N VAL A 544 14.95 -16.29 -2.09
CA VAL A 544 14.16 -17.48 -2.50
C VAL A 544 14.79 -18.83 -2.11
N GLN A 545 15.72 -18.86 -1.16
CA GLN A 545 16.24 -20.13 -0.62
C GLN A 545 15.22 -20.71 0.39
N SER A 546 14.16 -21.31 -0.15
CA SER A 546 12.99 -21.73 0.65
C SER A 546 13.25 -22.94 1.56
N ASN A 547 14.32 -23.69 1.35
CA ASN A 547 14.61 -24.90 2.13
C ASN A 547 15.64 -24.66 3.24
N ILE A 548 16.23 -23.47 3.33
CA ILE A 548 17.17 -23.13 4.39
C ILE A 548 16.40 -22.81 5.66
N ASN A 549 16.74 -23.51 6.76
CA ASN A 549 16.19 -23.27 8.09
C ASN A 549 17.11 -22.37 8.92
N ARG A 550 18.43 -22.46 8.68
CA ARG A 550 19.45 -21.72 9.43
C ARG A 550 20.58 -21.24 8.54
N ILE A 551 21.00 -19.98 8.74
CA ILE A 551 22.20 -19.42 8.12
C ILE A 551 23.19 -19.05 9.24
N VAL A 552 24.41 -19.59 9.15
CA VAL A 552 25.51 -19.28 10.06
C VAL A 552 26.42 -18.26 9.39
N ILE A 553 26.53 -17.07 9.99
CA ILE A 553 27.32 -15.94 9.47
C ILE A 553 28.59 -15.82 10.31
N PRO A 554 29.79 -15.95 9.71
CA PRO A 554 31.04 -15.85 10.45
C PRO A 554 31.38 -14.40 10.82
N ASP A 555 32.26 -14.23 11.79
CA ASP A 555 32.78 -12.97 12.29
C ASP A 555 33.67 -12.19 11.29
N THR A 556 33.91 -12.74 10.12
CA THR A 556 34.62 -12.06 9.02
C THR A 556 33.69 -11.16 8.21
N VAL A 557 32.35 -11.35 8.27
CA VAL A 557 31.37 -10.56 7.51
C VAL A 557 31.25 -9.17 8.10
N LYS A 558 31.42 -8.15 7.25
CA LYS A 558 31.35 -6.72 7.57
C LYS A 558 30.11 -6.03 7.03
N GLU A 559 29.57 -6.53 5.91
CA GLU A 559 28.44 -5.94 5.21
C GLU A 559 27.45 -7.01 4.75
N ILE A 560 26.14 -6.71 4.90
CA ILE A 560 25.03 -7.51 4.34
C ILE A 560 24.19 -6.57 3.51
N LYS A 561 24.13 -6.82 2.16
CA LYS A 561 23.47 -5.93 1.21
C LYS A 561 21.95 -6.14 1.16
N ASN A 562 21.25 -5.27 0.41
CA ASN A 562 19.79 -5.27 0.28
C ASN A 562 19.22 -6.64 -0.10
N ASN A 563 18.04 -6.97 0.42
CA ASN A 563 17.28 -8.19 0.09
C ASN A 563 18.05 -9.52 0.34
N ALA A 564 19.16 -9.51 1.06
CA ALA A 564 20.07 -10.66 1.13
C ALA A 564 19.36 -11.98 1.51
N PHE A 565 18.37 -11.96 2.39
CA PHE A 565 17.62 -13.11 2.87
C PHE A 565 16.13 -13.09 2.50
N SER A 566 15.70 -12.16 1.64
CA SER A 566 14.28 -12.04 1.27
C SER A 566 13.73 -13.35 0.71
N TYR A 567 12.48 -13.68 1.07
CA TYR A 567 11.78 -14.92 0.65
C TYR A 567 12.45 -16.22 1.13
N CYS A 568 13.28 -16.17 2.16
CA CYS A 568 13.75 -17.35 2.86
C CYS A 568 12.68 -17.82 3.86
N VAL A 569 11.60 -18.40 3.35
CA VAL A 569 10.34 -18.63 4.09
C VAL A 569 10.47 -19.57 5.30
N ASN A 570 11.51 -20.39 5.36
CA ASN A 570 11.70 -21.39 6.40
C ASN A 570 12.76 -21.02 7.46
N ILE A 571 13.48 -19.92 7.31
CA ILE A 571 14.37 -19.43 8.37
C ILE A 571 13.51 -19.04 9.57
N ASP A 572 13.82 -19.59 10.75
CA ASP A 572 13.13 -19.31 12.01
C ASP A 572 13.91 -18.32 12.89
N GLU A 573 15.23 -18.38 12.88
CA GLU A 573 16.08 -17.43 13.56
C GLU A 573 17.36 -17.13 12.76
N ILE A 574 17.92 -15.94 12.97
CA ILE A 574 19.21 -15.55 12.40
C ILE A 574 20.02 -14.73 13.38
N GLU A 575 21.30 -15.02 13.45
CA GLU A 575 22.27 -14.27 14.26
C GLU A 575 23.17 -13.44 13.35
N ILE A 576 23.21 -12.13 13.59
CA ILE A 576 24.08 -11.19 12.90
C ILE A 576 25.29 -10.89 13.80
N PRO A 577 26.52 -11.26 13.40
CA PRO A 577 27.68 -11.11 14.23
C PRO A 577 28.10 -9.65 14.44
N ASN A 578 28.87 -9.39 15.48
CA ASN A 578 29.33 -8.05 15.85
C ASN A 578 30.23 -7.38 14.80
N SER A 579 30.85 -8.16 13.93
CA SER A 579 31.68 -7.69 12.82
C SER A 579 30.91 -6.91 11.74
N VAL A 580 29.59 -7.14 11.62
CA VAL A 580 28.75 -6.50 10.58
C VAL A 580 28.56 -5.02 10.90
N ASN A 581 29.01 -4.15 9.99
CA ASN A 581 28.96 -2.71 10.13
C ASN A 581 27.88 -2.06 9.27
N SER A 582 27.37 -2.77 8.28
CA SER A 582 26.37 -2.27 7.31
C SER A 582 25.30 -3.32 7.06
N LEU A 583 24.04 -2.92 7.21
CA LEU A 583 22.86 -3.73 6.93
C LEU A 583 22.01 -3.05 5.86
N GLY A 584 21.71 -3.78 4.80
CA GLY A 584 20.87 -3.34 3.70
C GLY A 584 19.40 -3.25 4.08
N ARG A 585 18.60 -2.72 3.15
CA ARG A 585 17.13 -2.64 3.27
C ARG A 585 16.47 -3.98 2.90
N SER A 586 15.24 -4.18 3.39
CA SER A 586 14.39 -5.31 2.99
C SER A 586 15.04 -6.69 3.15
N LEU A 587 15.88 -6.87 4.16
CA LEU A 587 16.67 -8.10 4.36
C LEU A 587 15.79 -9.35 4.50
N PHE A 588 14.64 -9.23 5.17
CA PHE A 588 13.77 -10.35 5.58
C PHE A 588 12.36 -10.27 5.02
N VAL A 589 12.17 -9.62 3.88
CA VAL A 589 10.86 -9.59 3.22
C VAL A 589 10.37 -11.01 2.97
N ASP A 590 9.13 -11.30 3.39
CA ASP A 590 8.46 -12.61 3.26
C ASP A 590 9.21 -13.82 3.86
N CYS A 591 10.02 -13.59 4.91
CA CYS A 591 10.58 -14.66 5.74
C CYS A 591 9.53 -15.11 6.77
N ARG A 592 8.54 -15.86 6.33
CA ARG A 592 7.28 -16.11 7.07
C ARG A 592 7.44 -16.81 8.41
N LYS A 593 8.46 -17.64 8.59
CA LYS A 593 8.76 -18.34 9.85
C LYS A 593 9.71 -17.58 10.76
N LEU A 594 10.34 -16.50 10.28
CA LEU A 594 11.33 -15.77 11.05
C LEU A 594 10.67 -15.14 12.29
N ASN A 595 11.05 -15.63 13.45
CA ASN A 595 10.54 -15.17 14.74
C ASN A 595 11.59 -14.44 15.59
N LYS A 596 12.88 -14.59 15.25
CA LYS A 596 13.98 -14.02 16.03
C LYS A 596 15.15 -13.57 15.15
N VAL A 597 15.59 -12.32 15.34
CA VAL A 597 16.85 -11.80 14.82
C VAL A 597 17.72 -11.38 16.01
N THR A 598 18.89 -11.98 16.15
CA THR A 598 19.86 -11.63 17.20
C THR A 598 20.94 -10.75 16.60
N LEU A 599 21.10 -9.52 17.12
CA LEU A 599 22.17 -8.62 16.76
C LEU A 599 23.18 -8.55 17.91
N LYS A 600 24.44 -8.86 17.64
CA LYS A 600 25.51 -8.78 18.64
C LYS A 600 26.13 -7.38 18.74
N LYS A 601 25.39 -6.30 18.49
CA LYS A 601 25.90 -4.92 18.47
C LYS A 601 25.02 -3.93 19.22
N LYS A 602 25.60 -2.82 19.72
CA LYS A 602 24.90 -1.74 20.43
C LYS A 602 23.87 -1.00 19.56
N GLU A 603 22.84 -0.46 20.19
CA GLU A 603 21.62 0.15 19.70
C GLU A 603 21.72 1.16 18.54
N GLN A 604 22.89 1.74 18.29
CA GLN A 604 23.11 2.84 17.34
C GLN A 604 23.03 2.45 15.85
N PHE A 605 22.91 1.16 15.50
CA PHE A 605 22.96 0.66 14.13
C PHE A 605 21.64 0.18 13.54
N ILE A 606 20.52 0.44 14.20
CA ILE A 606 19.19 0.04 13.69
C ILE A 606 18.55 1.18 12.90
N GLN A 607 19.18 1.64 11.85
CA GLN A 607 18.46 2.41 10.84
C GLN A 607 17.65 1.43 9.98
N ASN A 608 16.29 1.59 9.98
CA ASN A 608 15.32 0.82 9.21
C ASN A 608 14.97 -0.60 9.69
N ALA A 609 15.12 -0.95 10.99
CA ALA A 609 14.45 -2.12 11.55
C ALA A 609 12.89 -1.94 11.46
N PRO A 610 12.14 -2.96 11.14
CA PRO A 610 12.51 -4.39 11.10
C PRO A 610 12.92 -4.95 9.72
N TRP A 611 13.53 -4.22 8.83
CA TRP A 611 14.07 -4.67 7.51
C TRP A 611 13.12 -5.52 6.66
N GLY A 612 11.80 -5.22 6.70
CA GLY A 612 10.77 -5.98 5.99
C GLY A 612 10.39 -7.32 6.62
N ALA A 613 10.74 -7.54 7.88
CA ALA A 613 10.39 -8.75 8.61
C ALA A 613 8.89 -8.85 8.93
N PRO A 614 8.35 -10.07 9.20
CA PRO A 614 6.96 -10.28 9.54
C PRO A 614 6.49 -9.46 10.76
N LYS A 615 5.22 -9.03 10.79
CA LYS A 615 4.62 -8.38 11.95
C LYS A 615 4.68 -9.31 13.17
N GLY A 616 5.16 -8.79 14.31
CA GLY A 616 5.25 -9.56 15.56
C GLY A 616 6.59 -10.25 15.80
N MET A 617 7.56 -10.15 14.89
CA MET A 617 8.90 -10.64 15.10
C MET A 617 9.55 -10.01 16.35
N LYS A 618 10.11 -10.84 17.22
CA LYS A 618 10.92 -10.38 18.36
C LYS A 618 12.33 -10.07 17.90
N ILE A 619 12.71 -8.82 17.92
CA ILE A 619 14.13 -8.44 17.86
C ILE A 619 14.67 -8.64 19.26
N VAL A 620 15.46 -9.70 19.44
CA VAL A 620 15.99 -10.05 20.75
C VAL A 620 17.50 -9.93 20.76
N ASN A 621 17.91 -9.06 21.64
CA ASN A 621 19.12 -9.02 22.45
C ASN A 621 20.43 -8.57 21.84
N TRP A 622 20.70 -7.47 22.36
CA TRP A 622 22.01 -6.88 22.62
C TRP A 622 22.72 -7.75 23.70
N ILE A 623 23.76 -8.48 23.37
CA ILE A 623 24.69 -9.06 24.34
C ILE A 623 26.00 -8.32 24.17
#